data_506b8f146123a0a08c78ab634184d406
#
_entry.id   506b8f146123a0a08c78ab634184d406
#
_cell.length_a   1.000
_cell.length_b   1.000
_cell.length_c   1.000
_cell.angle_alpha   90.00
_cell.angle_beta   90.00
_cell.angle_gamma   90.00
#
_symmetry.space_group_name_H-M   'P 1'
#
loop_
_entity.id
_entity.type
_entity.pdbx_description
1 polymer ?
#
loop_
_entity_poly.entity_id
_entity_poly.type
_entity_poly.pdbx_seq_one_letter_code
_entity_poly.pdbx_strand_id
1 'polypeptide(L)'
;MLFFDRLQQLLDSRNITQKKLAEILDVRQNTISDWKLNGNLPNAETAIKISQYFNVSLDYLLAGGDKAPSKCIIPILDQELSAGKGCLVPENDAPQGLLELPYMLRKEYGENLSALYVKGDSMEPTLHNGDLIVCDSLGWDSGEGLYAVRLNGKGYVKRIQVGNGKILIKSDNPKYDTIEEPIESQNFQVIGKVHFVGTVRI
;
A
#
# COMPACT_ATOMS: atom_id res chain seq x y z
N MET A 1 12.49 19.54 21.98
CA MET A 1 11.31 18.75 22.40
C MET A 1 11.81 17.38 22.85
N LEU A 2 11.45 16.96 24.06
CA LEU A 2 11.88 15.67 24.61
C LEU A 2 11.11 14.50 23.96
N PHE A 3 11.61 13.28 24.10
CA PHE A 3 10.94 12.06 23.62
C PHE A 3 9.47 11.99 24.07
N PHE A 4 9.22 12.22 25.36
CA PHE A 4 7.86 12.10 25.90
C PHE A 4 6.90 13.16 25.35
N ASP A 5 7.37 14.36 25.03
CA ASP A 5 6.52 15.40 24.42
C ASP A 5 6.03 14.97 23.04
N ARG A 6 6.93 14.36 22.24
CA ARG A 6 6.57 13.80 20.92
C ARG A 6 5.59 12.63 21.05
N LEU A 7 5.85 11.74 22.00
CA LEU A 7 4.94 10.62 22.29
C LEU A 7 3.57 11.12 22.72
N GLN A 8 3.48 12.15 23.57
CA GLN A 8 2.22 12.74 24.01
C GLN A 8 1.44 13.34 22.81
N GLN A 9 2.11 14.05 21.91
CA GLN A 9 1.47 14.53 20.68
C GLN A 9 0.91 13.40 19.80
N LEU A 10 1.61 12.27 19.72
CA LEU A 10 1.13 11.10 19.00
C LEU A 10 -0.10 10.46 19.66
N LEU A 11 -0.09 10.36 20.98
CA LEU A 11 -1.24 9.88 21.77
C LEU A 11 -2.48 10.75 21.55
N ASP A 12 -2.30 12.09 21.66
CA ASP A 12 -3.37 13.07 21.52
C ASP A 12 -3.95 13.04 20.09
N SER A 13 -3.09 12.89 19.08
CA SER A 13 -3.51 12.84 17.67
C SER A 13 -4.40 11.63 17.33
N ARG A 14 -4.35 10.56 18.13
CA ARG A 14 -5.15 9.34 17.95
C ARG A 14 -6.15 9.10 19.08
N ASN A 15 -6.32 10.04 20.01
CA ASN A 15 -7.15 9.92 21.20
C ASN A 15 -6.84 8.65 22.03
N ILE A 16 -5.56 8.32 22.17
CA ILE A 16 -5.10 7.14 22.90
C ILE A 16 -4.58 7.57 24.27
N THR A 17 -5.03 6.88 25.32
CA THR A 17 -4.54 7.10 26.68
C THR A 17 -3.22 6.39 26.93
N GLN A 18 -2.41 6.91 27.87
CA GLN A 18 -1.17 6.25 28.29
C GLN A 18 -1.40 4.83 28.82
N LYS A 19 -2.53 4.59 29.49
CA LYS A 19 -2.94 3.23 29.93
C LYS A 19 -3.13 2.31 28.73
N LYS A 20 -3.84 2.78 27.71
CA LYS A 20 -4.08 1.99 26.50
C LYS A 20 -2.79 1.71 25.73
N LEU A 21 -1.87 2.69 25.70
CA LEU A 21 -0.54 2.47 25.11
C LEU A 21 0.24 1.40 25.87
N ALA A 22 0.22 1.40 27.21
CA ALA A 22 0.89 0.39 28.02
C ALA A 22 0.38 -1.03 27.70
N GLU A 23 -0.94 -1.20 27.52
CA GLU A 23 -1.56 -2.44 27.11
C GLU A 23 -1.06 -2.88 25.71
N ILE A 24 -1.03 -1.95 24.74
CA ILE A 24 -0.59 -2.23 23.37
C ILE A 24 0.88 -2.65 23.31
N LEU A 25 1.73 -2.02 24.11
CA LEU A 25 3.17 -2.27 24.14
C LEU A 25 3.55 -3.46 25.02
N ASP A 26 2.60 -4.02 25.77
CA ASP A 26 2.82 -5.05 26.81
C ASP A 26 3.87 -4.61 27.84
N VAL A 27 3.72 -3.37 28.33
CA VAL A 27 4.59 -2.81 29.37
C VAL A 27 3.77 -2.36 30.59
N ARG A 28 4.43 -2.25 31.73
CA ARG A 28 3.78 -1.72 32.93
C ARG A 28 3.46 -0.23 32.76
N GLN A 29 2.32 0.21 33.29
CA GLN A 29 1.92 1.63 33.21
C GLN A 29 2.98 2.56 33.84
N ASN A 30 3.67 2.12 34.90
CA ASN A 30 4.75 2.88 35.51
C ASN A 30 5.92 3.12 34.56
N THR A 31 6.14 2.27 33.57
CA THR A 31 7.18 2.48 32.54
C THR A 31 6.92 3.75 31.72
N ILE A 32 5.67 3.99 31.33
CA ILE A 32 5.30 5.20 30.59
C ILE A 32 5.40 6.43 31.47
N SER A 33 5.02 6.31 32.76
CA SER A 33 5.17 7.39 33.73
C SER A 33 6.64 7.71 33.99
N ASP A 34 7.52 6.73 33.97
CA ASP A 34 8.97 6.89 34.12
C ASP A 34 9.59 7.69 32.97
N TRP A 35 9.15 7.40 31.73
CA TRP A 35 9.58 8.21 30.58
C TRP A 35 9.17 9.69 30.71
N LYS A 36 8.00 9.94 31.29
CA LYS A 36 7.49 11.30 31.54
C LYS A 36 8.27 12.03 32.61
N LEU A 37 8.50 11.36 33.75
CA LEU A 37 9.01 11.99 34.96
C LEU A 37 10.55 12.11 34.96
N ASN A 38 11.20 11.05 34.47
CA ASN A 38 12.65 10.92 34.55
C ASN A 38 13.36 11.19 33.20
N GLY A 39 12.58 11.41 32.12
CA GLY A 39 13.14 11.63 30.78
C GLY A 39 13.82 10.41 30.20
N ASN A 40 13.57 9.22 30.76
CA ASN A 40 14.12 7.98 30.25
C ASN A 40 13.60 7.66 28.84
N LEU A 41 14.43 7.01 28.05
CA LEU A 41 14.04 6.50 26.73
C LEU A 41 13.56 5.05 26.84
N PRO A 42 12.65 4.62 25.95
CA PRO A 42 12.29 3.22 25.84
C PRO A 42 13.51 2.41 25.37
N ASN A 43 13.54 1.11 25.68
CA ASN A 43 14.49 0.21 25.04
C ASN A 43 14.21 0.09 23.53
N ALA A 44 15.17 -0.47 22.78
CA ALA A 44 15.10 -0.54 21.33
C ALA A 44 13.83 -1.28 20.83
N GLU A 45 13.46 -2.40 21.46
CA GLU A 45 12.27 -3.17 21.10
C GLU A 45 10.99 -2.34 21.28
N THR A 46 10.84 -1.69 22.41
CA THR A 46 9.68 -0.84 22.71
C THR A 46 9.63 0.38 21.80
N ALA A 47 10.78 1.01 21.50
CA ALA A 47 10.85 2.12 20.58
C ALA A 47 10.40 1.72 19.16
N ILE A 48 10.80 0.53 18.69
CA ILE A 48 10.35 -0.03 17.41
C ILE A 48 8.83 -0.24 17.42
N LYS A 49 8.27 -0.87 18.46
CA LYS A 49 6.81 -1.07 18.59
C LYS A 49 6.05 0.26 18.56
N ILE A 50 6.54 1.29 19.26
CA ILE A 50 5.93 2.63 19.24
C ILE A 50 5.98 3.23 17.84
N SER A 51 7.15 3.19 17.18
CA SER A 51 7.33 3.76 15.85
C SER A 51 6.41 3.10 14.82
N GLN A 52 6.29 1.79 14.86
CA GLN A 52 5.39 1.01 13.99
C GLN A 52 3.92 1.32 14.29
N TYR A 53 3.52 1.33 15.56
CA TYR A 53 2.15 1.59 15.95
C TYR A 53 1.66 2.98 15.53
N PHE A 54 2.51 4.00 15.69
CA PHE A 54 2.19 5.38 15.29
C PHE A 54 2.57 5.70 13.85
N ASN A 55 3.22 4.78 13.14
CA ASN A 55 3.73 4.97 11.79
C ASN A 55 4.62 6.23 11.68
N VAL A 56 5.61 6.32 12.54
CA VAL A 56 6.60 7.40 12.59
C VAL A 56 8.01 6.83 12.54
N SER A 57 8.98 7.62 12.10
CA SER A 57 10.39 7.21 12.12
C SER A 57 10.92 7.09 13.55
N LEU A 58 11.88 6.18 13.78
CA LEU A 58 12.60 6.11 15.05
C LEU A 58 13.39 7.41 15.31
N ASP A 59 13.92 8.02 14.25
CA ASP A 59 14.62 9.29 14.34
C ASP A 59 13.71 10.41 14.83
N TYR A 60 12.49 10.52 14.30
CA TYR A 60 11.48 11.43 14.84
C TYR A 60 11.19 11.14 16.31
N LEU A 61 10.93 9.88 16.62
CA LEU A 61 10.50 9.48 17.96
C LEU A 61 11.58 9.77 19.00
N LEU A 62 12.83 9.41 18.72
CA LEU A 62 13.94 9.48 19.69
C LEU A 62 14.74 10.79 19.60
N ALA A 63 15.00 11.29 18.41
CA ALA A 63 15.86 12.45 18.16
C ALA A 63 15.12 13.70 17.67
N GLY A 64 13.90 13.58 17.19
CA GLY A 64 13.10 14.70 16.68
C GLY A 64 13.36 15.03 15.21
N GLY A 65 13.84 14.05 14.43
CA GLY A 65 13.99 14.14 12.99
C GLY A 65 12.65 14.13 12.24
N ASP A 66 12.65 13.69 10.99
CA ASP A 66 11.44 13.60 10.17
C ASP A 66 10.41 12.64 10.76
N LYS A 67 9.16 13.10 10.88
CA LYS A 67 8.08 12.34 11.50
C LYS A 67 7.73 11.07 10.70
N ALA A 68 7.65 11.19 9.40
CA ALA A 68 7.36 10.07 8.53
C ALA A 68 8.58 9.13 8.40
N PRO A 69 8.41 7.82 8.35
CA PRO A 69 9.47 6.93 7.95
C PRO A 69 9.93 7.32 6.52
N SER A 70 11.24 7.22 6.26
CA SER A 70 11.79 7.55 4.93
C SER A 70 11.31 6.56 3.85
N LYS A 71 10.96 5.35 4.25
CA LYS A 71 10.63 4.23 3.38
C LYS A 71 9.42 3.45 3.90
N CYS A 72 8.71 2.83 2.98
CA CYS A 72 7.69 1.82 3.29
C CYS A 72 8.01 0.54 2.53
N ILE A 73 7.54 -0.59 3.05
CA ILE A 73 7.69 -1.90 2.41
C ILE A 73 6.31 -2.34 1.96
N ILE A 74 6.21 -2.76 0.70
CA ILE A 74 5.00 -3.32 0.10
C ILE A 74 5.26 -4.72 -0.45
N PRO A 75 4.26 -5.62 -0.46
CA PRO A 75 4.41 -6.95 -1.03
C PRO A 75 4.48 -6.90 -2.55
N ILE A 76 5.29 -7.78 -3.14
CA ILE A 76 5.25 -8.10 -4.58
C ILE A 76 4.39 -9.35 -4.73
N LEU A 77 3.29 -9.24 -5.46
CA LEU A 77 2.28 -10.29 -5.63
C LEU A 77 2.37 -10.90 -7.02
N ASP A 78 1.89 -12.14 -7.18
CA ASP A 78 1.71 -12.74 -8.49
C ASP A 78 0.46 -12.17 -9.17
N GLN A 79 0.57 -11.78 -10.43
CA GLN A 79 -0.55 -11.24 -11.20
C GLN A 79 -1.71 -12.26 -11.36
N GLU A 80 -1.39 -13.55 -11.44
CA GLU A 80 -2.40 -14.60 -11.60
C GLU A 80 -3.13 -14.90 -10.28
N LEU A 81 -2.42 -14.89 -9.16
CA LEU A 81 -2.96 -15.15 -7.82
C LEU A 81 -3.81 -14.00 -7.30
N SER A 82 -3.46 -12.76 -7.64
CA SER A 82 -4.22 -11.55 -7.27
C SER A 82 -5.65 -11.54 -7.80
N ALA A 83 -5.95 -12.35 -8.82
CA ALA A 83 -7.27 -12.42 -9.45
C ALA A 83 -8.29 -13.28 -8.68
N GLY A 84 -7.88 -14.05 -7.66
CA GLY A 84 -8.72 -15.11 -7.07
C GLY A 84 -9.88 -14.65 -6.19
N LYS A 85 -9.76 -13.58 -5.40
CA LYS A 85 -10.76 -13.23 -4.37
C LYS A 85 -11.05 -11.74 -4.19
N GLY A 86 -10.67 -10.88 -5.14
CA GLY A 86 -10.93 -9.43 -5.03
C GLY A 86 -10.09 -8.69 -3.98
N CYS A 87 -9.13 -9.38 -3.40
CA CYS A 87 -8.10 -8.81 -2.53
C CYS A 87 -6.74 -8.99 -3.21
N LEU A 88 -5.91 -7.95 -3.21
CA LEU A 88 -4.54 -8.04 -3.72
C LEU A 88 -3.63 -8.92 -2.83
N VAL A 89 -4.09 -9.27 -1.63
CA VAL A 89 -3.39 -10.19 -0.73
C VAL A 89 -4.25 -11.43 -0.57
N PRO A 90 -3.89 -12.56 -1.21
CA PRO A 90 -4.51 -13.84 -0.89
C PRO A 90 -4.23 -14.17 0.58
N GLU A 91 -5.24 -14.55 1.33
CA GLU A 91 -5.11 -14.88 2.76
C GLU A 91 -4.09 -16.00 3.07
N ASN A 92 -3.67 -16.75 2.05
CA ASN A 92 -2.82 -17.95 2.21
C ASN A 92 -1.57 -17.99 1.32
N ASP A 93 -1.31 -17.00 0.45
CA ASP A 93 -0.14 -17.04 -0.43
C ASP A 93 0.92 -16.04 0.03
N ALA A 94 2.12 -16.54 0.28
CA ALA A 94 3.27 -15.70 0.61
C ALA A 94 3.60 -14.77 -0.59
N PRO A 95 3.93 -13.51 -0.35
CA PRO A 95 4.36 -12.61 -1.42
C PRO A 95 5.62 -13.17 -2.10
N GLN A 96 5.75 -12.96 -3.42
CA GLN A 96 6.94 -13.33 -4.18
C GLN A 96 8.20 -12.57 -3.73
N GLY A 97 8.01 -11.44 -3.07
CA GLY A 97 9.08 -10.59 -2.55
C GLY A 97 8.52 -9.36 -1.85
N LEU A 98 9.43 -8.51 -1.44
CA LEU A 98 9.13 -7.23 -0.81
C LEU A 98 9.80 -6.11 -1.60
N LEU A 99 9.07 -5.03 -1.83
CA LEU A 99 9.56 -3.83 -2.50
C LEU A 99 9.66 -2.69 -1.50
N GLU A 100 10.82 -2.07 -1.44
CA GLU A 100 11.05 -0.87 -0.64
C GLU A 100 10.79 0.38 -1.48
N LEU A 101 9.90 1.24 -1.01
CA LEU A 101 9.51 2.47 -1.69
C LEU A 101 9.67 3.68 -0.76
N PRO A 102 9.84 4.90 -1.31
CA PRO A 102 9.72 6.13 -0.52
C PRO A 102 8.36 6.19 0.19
N TYR A 103 8.37 6.48 1.49
CA TYR A 103 7.14 6.55 2.29
C TYR A 103 6.12 7.57 1.75
N MET A 104 6.57 8.61 1.05
CA MET A 104 5.71 9.60 0.45
C MET A 104 4.66 8.98 -0.50
N LEU A 105 5.00 7.89 -1.20
CA LEU A 105 4.05 7.18 -2.07
C LEU A 105 2.89 6.58 -1.27
N ARG A 106 3.19 6.00 -0.09
CA ARG A 106 2.15 5.48 0.80
C ARG A 106 1.27 6.60 1.37
N LYS A 107 1.87 7.74 1.67
CA LYS A 107 1.12 8.92 2.12
C LYS A 107 0.21 9.48 1.03
N GLU A 108 0.65 9.44 -0.22
CA GLU A 108 -0.09 9.98 -1.37
C GLU A 108 -1.18 9.02 -1.84
N TYR A 109 -0.87 7.71 -1.93
CA TYR A 109 -1.75 6.71 -2.56
C TYR A 109 -2.37 5.71 -1.57
N GLY A 110 -2.15 5.88 -0.27
CA GLY A 110 -2.78 5.08 0.79
C GLY A 110 -1.95 3.92 1.31
N GLU A 111 -2.53 3.22 2.27
CA GLU A 111 -1.86 2.14 3.03
C GLU A 111 -1.82 0.81 2.25
N ASN A 112 -2.77 0.58 1.34
CA ASN A 112 -3.01 -0.71 0.68
C ASN A 112 -2.33 -0.78 -0.69
N LEU A 113 -1.03 -0.54 -0.73
CA LEU A 113 -0.22 -0.65 -1.94
C LEU A 113 0.37 -2.05 -2.09
N SER A 114 0.41 -2.53 -3.33
CA SER A 114 1.09 -3.76 -3.72
C SER A 114 1.83 -3.58 -5.05
N ALA A 115 2.87 -4.35 -5.26
CA ALA A 115 3.59 -4.38 -6.52
C ALA A 115 3.26 -5.65 -7.31
N LEU A 116 3.26 -5.57 -8.64
CA LEU A 116 3.02 -6.67 -9.57
C LEU A 116 3.99 -6.57 -10.74
N TYR A 117 4.47 -7.70 -11.24
CA TYR A 117 5.17 -7.75 -12.51
C TYR A 117 4.19 -7.87 -13.68
N VAL A 118 4.34 -7.00 -14.67
CA VAL A 118 3.55 -7.05 -15.92
C VAL A 118 3.93 -8.30 -16.72
N LYS A 119 2.94 -9.06 -17.16
CA LYS A 119 3.10 -10.24 -18.01
C LYS A 119 2.47 -9.98 -19.38
N GLY A 120 3.20 -10.32 -20.44
CA GLY A 120 2.74 -10.18 -21.83
C GLY A 120 2.96 -8.78 -22.41
N ASP A 121 2.45 -8.57 -23.62
CA ASP A 121 2.67 -7.40 -24.46
C ASP A 121 1.40 -6.55 -24.69
N SER A 122 0.30 -6.89 -24.06
CA SER A 122 -1.01 -6.25 -24.34
C SER A 122 -1.06 -4.75 -23.99
N MET A 123 -0.14 -4.27 -23.17
CA MET A 123 -0.06 -2.86 -22.75
C MET A 123 1.11 -2.10 -23.39
N GLU A 124 1.80 -2.72 -24.36
CA GLU A 124 2.82 -2.02 -25.12
C GLU A 124 2.24 -0.91 -26.00
N PRO A 125 2.92 0.23 -26.17
CA PRO A 125 4.25 0.55 -25.65
C PRO A 125 4.26 1.13 -24.23
N THR A 126 3.11 1.26 -23.56
CA THR A 126 2.99 1.90 -22.23
C THR A 126 3.66 1.08 -21.14
N LEU A 127 3.43 -0.24 -21.15
CA LEU A 127 4.03 -1.21 -20.24
C LEU A 127 4.61 -2.37 -21.04
N HIS A 128 5.80 -2.83 -20.65
CA HIS A 128 6.45 -3.98 -21.26
C HIS A 128 6.44 -5.19 -20.34
N ASN A 129 6.58 -6.36 -20.92
CA ASN A 129 6.73 -7.59 -20.15
C ASN A 129 7.91 -7.48 -19.16
N GLY A 130 7.67 -7.76 -17.89
CA GLY A 130 8.65 -7.65 -16.81
C GLY A 130 8.70 -6.28 -16.12
N ASP A 131 7.98 -5.27 -16.59
CA ASP A 131 7.84 -4.00 -15.85
C ASP A 131 7.20 -4.25 -14.49
N LEU A 132 7.66 -3.52 -13.47
CA LEU A 132 7.10 -3.55 -12.13
C LEU A 132 6.11 -2.38 -11.98
N ILE A 133 4.88 -2.69 -11.63
CA ILE A 133 3.87 -1.67 -11.33
C ILE A 133 3.53 -1.67 -9.84
N VAL A 134 3.14 -0.51 -9.32
CA VAL A 134 2.57 -0.36 -7.98
C VAL A 134 1.12 0.10 -8.12
N CYS A 135 0.22 -0.63 -7.50
CA CYS A 135 -1.21 -0.33 -7.49
C CYS A 135 -1.79 -0.37 -6.08
N ASP A 136 -2.90 0.31 -5.89
CA ASP A 136 -3.72 0.17 -4.68
C ASP A 136 -4.67 -1.04 -4.77
N SER A 137 -5.47 -1.26 -3.72
CA SER A 137 -6.54 -2.26 -3.69
C SER A 137 -7.91 -1.63 -3.38
N LEU A 138 -8.10 -0.38 -3.79
CA LEU A 138 -9.32 0.37 -3.48
C LEU A 138 -10.46 0.13 -4.49
N GLY A 139 -10.19 -0.66 -5.51
CA GLY A 139 -11.16 -0.91 -6.58
C GLY A 139 -11.18 0.23 -7.60
N TRP A 140 -12.35 0.46 -8.18
CA TRP A 140 -12.52 1.49 -9.20
C TRP A 140 -12.96 2.83 -8.59
N ASP A 141 -12.19 3.87 -8.85
CA ASP A 141 -12.49 5.24 -8.44
C ASP A 141 -13.42 5.98 -9.42
N SER A 142 -14.02 5.26 -10.38
CA SER A 142 -14.84 5.79 -11.49
C SER A 142 -14.07 6.68 -12.47
N GLY A 143 -12.75 6.78 -12.31
CA GLY A 143 -11.87 7.52 -13.22
C GLY A 143 -11.35 6.67 -14.37
N GLU A 144 -10.80 7.33 -15.38
CA GLU A 144 -10.03 6.69 -16.44
C GLU A 144 -8.59 6.48 -16.02
N GLY A 145 -7.94 5.43 -16.50
CA GLY A 145 -6.54 5.16 -16.17
C GLY A 145 -6.11 3.72 -16.37
N LEU A 146 -4.92 3.41 -15.88
CA LEU A 146 -4.40 2.05 -15.81
C LEU A 146 -4.83 1.40 -14.51
N TYR A 147 -5.33 0.18 -14.61
CA TYR A 147 -5.82 -0.59 -13.47
C TYR A 147 -5.36 -2.03 -13.53
N ALA A 148 -5.08 -2.60 -12.36
CA ALA A 148 -5.09 -4.03 -12.17
C ALA A 148 -6.56 -4.49 -12.15
N VAL A 149 -6.89 -5.44 -13.00
CA VAL A 149 -8.27 -5.92 -13.19
C VAL A 149 -8.33 -7.43 -13.20
N ARG A 150 -9.50 -7.96 -12.84
CA ARG A 150 -9.86 -9.37 -13.07
C ARG A 150 -10.90 -9.43 -14.18
N LEU A 151 -10.62 -10.25 -15.18
CA LEU A 151 -11.53 -10.53 -16.28
C LEU A 151 -11.61 -12.04 -16.50
N ASN A 152 -12.80 -12.61 -16.44
CA ASN A 152 -13.02 -14.06 -16.55
C ASN A 152 -12.11 -14.89 -15.62
N GLY A 153 -11.93 -14.42 -14.38
CA GLY A 153 -11.14 -15.09 -13.35
C GLY A 153 -9.62 -14.93 -13.46
N LYS A 154 -9.10 -14.22 -14.48
CA LYS A 154 -7.67 -13.98 -14.68
C LYS A 154 -7.30 -12.53 -14.41
N GLY A 155 -6.10 -12.30 -13.89
CA GLY A 155 -5.55 -10.97 -13.61
C GLY A 155 -4.89 -10.35 -14.84
N TYR A 156 -5.15 -9.07 -15.06
CA TYR A 156 -4.56 -8.28 -16.14
C TYR A 156 -4.27 -6.86 -15.68
N VAL A 157 -3.42 -6.16 -16.42
CA VAL A 157 -3.33 -4.71 -16.38
C VAL A 157 -3.99 -4.19 -17.66
N LYS A 158 -4.92 -3.26 -17.51
CA LYS A 158 -5.68 -2.69 -18.64
C LYS A 158 -5.94 -1.21 -18.43
N ARG A 159 -6.22 -0.52 -19.52
CA ARG A 159 -6.74 0.86 -19.48
C ARG A 159 -8.25 0.81 -19.40
N ILE A 160 -8.80 1.43 -18.37
CA ILE A 160 -10.25 1.51 -18.17
C ILE A 160 -10.73 2.88 -18.58
N GLN A 161 -11.79 2.90 -19.36
CA GLN A 161 -12.56 4.11 -19.73
C GLN A 161 -14.04 3.81 -19.59
N VAL A 162 -14.85 4.87 -19.43
CA VAL A 162 -16.31 4.77 -19.43
C VAL A 162 -16.84 5.41 -20.70
N GLY A 163 -17.72 4.70 -21.39
CA GLY A 163 -18.37 5.19 -22.58
C GLY A 163 -19.73 4.54 -22.78
N ASN A 164 -20.72 5.35 -23.14
CA ASN A 164 -22.09 4.86 -23.46
C ASN A 164 -22.71 3.96 -22.38
N GLY A 165 -22.44 4.26 -21.08
CA GLY A 165 -22.96 3.45 -19.96
C GLY A 165 -22.28 2.09 -19.79
N LYS A 166 -21.15 1.86 -20.44
CA LYS A 166 -20.35 0.64 -20.36
C LYS A 166 -18.92 0.95 -19.91
N ILE A 167 -18.25 -0.05 -19.41
CA ILE A 167 -16.82 -0.05 -19.16
C ILE A 167 -16.10 -0.54 -20.41
N LEU A 168 -15.17 0.27 -20.90
CA LEU A 168 -14.28 -0.05 -22.00
C LEU A 168 -12.95 -0.52 -21.41
N ILE A 169 -12.63 -1.79 -21.61
CA ILE A 169 -11.40 -2.44 -21.14
C ILE A 169 -10.44 -2.48 -22.33
N LYS A 170 -9.47 -1.56 -22.32
CA LYS A 170 -8.57 -1.35 -23.45
C LYS A 170 -7.18 -1.89 -23.18
N SER A 171 -6.63 -2.52 -24.21
CA SER A 171 -5.19 -2.76 -24.34
C SER A 171 -4.54 -1.56 -25.02
N ASP A 172 -3.37 -1.12 -24.56
CA ASP A 172 -2.64 -0.04 -25.24
C ASP A 172 -1.96 -0.54 -26.54
N ASN A 173 -1.76 -1.85 -26.63
CA ASN A 173 -1.26 -2.50 -27.86
C ASN A 173 -2.42 -2.68 -28.86
N PRO A 174 -2.32 -2.06 -30.06
CA PRO A 174 -3.39 -2.09 -31.06
C PRO A 174 -3.68 -3.48 -31.67
N LYS A 175 -2.86 -4.49 -31.39
CA LYS A 175 -3.12 -5.88 -31.77
C LYS A 175 -4.29 -6.52 -31.01
N TYR A 176 -4.72 -5.89 -29.91
CA TYR A 176 -5.76 -6.41 -29.03
C TYR A 176 -7.01 -5.57 -29.11
N ASP A 177 -8.16 -6.20 -29.28
CA ASP A 177 -9.44 -5.53 -29.35
C ASP A 177 -9.86 -4.95 -27.99
N THR A 178 -10.66 -3.89 -28.03
CA THR A 178 -11.33 -3.34 -26.84
C THR A 178 -12.46 -4.28 -26.43
N ILE A 179 -12.52 -4.60 -25.14
CA ILE A 179 -13.62 -5.38 -24.56
C ILE A 179 -14.58 -4.40 -23.90
N GLU A 180 -15.88 -4.60 -24.16
CA GLU A 180 -16.95 -3.83 -23.53
C GLU A 180 -17.66 -4.70 -22.49
N GLU A 181 -17.78 -4.18 -21.26
CA GLU A 181 -18.49 -4.85 -20.18
C GLU A 181 -19.56 -3.92 -19.58
N PRO A 182 -20.71 -4.45 -19.17
CA PRO A 182 -21.65 -3.69 -18.35
C PRO A 182 -20.97 -3.22 -17.05
N ILE A 183 -21.41 -2.08 -16.50
CA ILE A 183 -20.87 -1.57 -15.23
C ILE A 183 -21.05 -2.58 -14.09
N GLU A 184 -22.14 -3.36 -14.11
CA GLU A 184 -22.46 -4.38 -13.10
C GLU A 184 -22.05 -5.81 -13.53
N SER A 185 -21.04 -5.95 -14.41
CA SER A 185 -20.59 -7.25 -14.88
C SER A 185 -20.01 -8.10 -13.74
N GLN A 186 -20.46 -9.36 -13.65
CA GLN A 186 -19.88 -10.34 -12.72
C GLN A 186 -18.57 -10.95 -13.24
N ASN A 187 -18.28 -10.80 -14.53
CA ASN A 187 -17.07 -11.35 -15.17
C ASN A 187 -15.89 -10.38 -15.12
N PHE A 188 -16.14 -9.13 -14.73
CA PHE A 188 -15.15 -8.07 -14.66
C PHE A 188 -15.12 -7.41 -13.27
N GLN A 189 -13.94 -7.20 -12.73
CA GLN A 189 -13.72 -6.48 -11.49
C GLN A 189 -12.45 -5.65 -11.59
N VAL A 190 -12.53 -4.38 -11.20
CA VAL A 190 -11.34 -3.55 -10.98
C VAL A 190 -10.81 -3.85 -9.58
N ILE A 191 -9.53 -4.21 -9.51
CA ILE A 191 -8.83 -4.52 -8.26
C ILE A 191 -8.29 -3.23 -7.65
N GLY A 192 -7.55 -2.44 -8.44
CA GLY A 192 -6.98 -1.19 -7.99
C GLY A 192 -6.30 -0.40 -9.10
N LYS A 193 -6.03 0.86 -8.83
CA LYS A 193 -5.42 1.80 -9.77
C LYS A 193 -3.90 1.68 -9.75
N VAL A 194 -3.29 1.77 -10.93
CA VAL A 194 -1.83 1.81 -11.07
C VAL A 194 -1.35 3.24 -10.85
N HIS A 195 -0.43 3.43 -9.90
CA HIS A 195 0.12 4.73 -9.52
C HIS A 195 1.56 4.93 -9.93
N PHE A 196 2.31 3.85 -10.06
CA PHE A 196 3.73 3.90 -10.38
C PHE A 196 4.12 2.75 -11.31
N VAL A 197 5.04 3.04 -12.23
CA VAL A 197 5.64 2.06 -13.14
C VAL A 197 7.16 2.16 -13.03
N GLY A 198 7.79 1.05 -12.71
CA GLY A 198 9.24 0.91 -12.71
C GLY A 198 9.68 -0.02 -13.83
N THR A 199 10.55 0.46 -14.71
CA THR A 199 11.15 -0.37 -15.75
C THR A 199 12.52 -0.87 -15.29
N VAL A 200 12.68 -2.18 -15.18
CA VAL A 200 13.99 -2.81 -14.97
C VAL A 200 14.55 -3.18 -16.34
N ARG A 201 15.34 -2.28 -16.93
CA ARG A 201 16.13 -2.62 -18.12
C ARG A 201 17.52 -3.08 -17.65
N ILE A 202 17.81 -4.35 -17.84
CA ILE A 202 19.16 -4.93 -17.69
C ILE A 202 19.86 -4.86 -19.05
#